data_ed5bf5a26d59989d68b69287ad06a77b
#
_entry.id   ed5bf5a26d59989d68b69287ad06a77b
#
_cell.length_a   1.000
_cell.length_b   1.000
_cell.length_c   1.000
_cell.angle_alpha   90.00
_cell.angle_beta   90.00
_cell.angle_gamma   90.00
#
_symmetry.space_group_name_H-M   'P 1'
#
loop_
_entity.id
_entity.type
_entity.pdbx_description
1 polymer ?
#
loop_
_entity_poly.entity_id
_entity_poly.type
_entity_poly.pdbx_seq_one_letter_code
_entity_poly.pdbx_strand_id
1 'polypeptide(L)'
;MAVGLVLWFLPVPAGLKPQAMHMFAIFVATIVGFILHPLPIGAIALISVGLTGFLKVVKPAEALSGFGNATIWLIVSAFLFALGFIKSGLGKRIAYKIMAAIGSSSLKLGYTMAITDFIISPATPSNTARGGGILFPIVRSLCVAFESEPDEKSRRKIGSYLMKSTFQADCITSSMFITSVAPNSLCVALAAQSIGVNLSWGGWALACIVPGLLALVICPYLVYKLFPPELKETPEAPEIARKELAAMGPMSSDEKTVLGVFILALGLWATSSFTGFNATMIALVCIGIMLARHAIEWEDVIKEKGAWDTLVWMGGLMSLATALNKSGFIKWFAKIVAANMGGITGITALIILCLIYMYAHYGFASLSAHVSAMFAAFAAVAVAAGAPAGLTAMALASLTGIMGGLTHYATGPAPIYFGAGYLTQAEWWKLGFICSIVNVICFLGVGTIWCKVIGLW
;
A
#
# COMPACT_ATOMS: atom_id res chain seq x y z
N MET A 1 12.70 -18.09 -15.68
CA MET A 1 13.30 -18.33 -17.02
C MET A 1 12.55 -19.39 -17.81
N ALA A 2 12.33 -20.61 -17.32
CA ALA A 2 11.65 -21.68 -18.07
C ALA A 2 10.27 -21.25 -18.65
N VAL A 3 9.42 -20.65 -17.85
CA VAL A 3 8.10 -20.15 -18.30
C VAL A 3 8.24 -19.13 -19.44
N GLY A 4 9.19 -18.20 -19.34
CA GLY A 4 9.43 -17.22 -20.39
C GLY A 4 9.90 -17.85 -21.70
N LEU A 5 10.80 -18.85 -21.63
CA LEU A 5 11.26 -19.58 -22.82
C LEU A 5 10.11 -20.36 -23.46
N VAL A 6 9.28 -21.05 -22.69
CA VAL A 6 8.10 -21.74 -23.23
C VAL A 6 7.20 -20.74 -23.96
N LEU A 7 6.83 -19.61 -23.32
CA LEU A 7 5.97 -18.59 -23.92
C LEU A 7 6.59 -17.94 -25.15
N TRP A 8 7.92 -17.78 -25.21
CA TRP A 8 8.63 -17.18 -26.34
C TRP A 8 8.49 -17.98 -27.63
N PHE A 9 8.47 -19.29 -27.53
CA PHE A 9 8.38 -20.21 -28.68
C PHE A 9 6.96 -20.69 -28.97
N LEU A 10 5.94 -20.28 -28.22
CA LEU A 10 4.55 -20.60 -28.53
C LEU A 10 4.09 -19.92 -29.83
N PRO A 11 3.19 -20.57 -30.61
CA PRO A 11 2.56 -19.96 -31.77
C PRO A 11 1.90 -18.63 -31.39
N VAL A 12 2.10 -17.61 -32.22
CA VAL A 12 1.48 -16.30 -32.00
C VAL A 12 -0.02 -16.40 -32.25
N PRO A 13 -0.87 -16.07 -31.26
CA PRO A 13 -2.33 -16.12 -31.42
C PRO A 13 -2.82 -15.18 -32.53
N ALA A 14 -3.94 -15.52 -33.16
CA ALA A 14 -4.57 -14.68 -34.17
C ALA A 14 -4.86 -13.26 -33.60
N GLY A 15 -4.50 -12.24 -34.37
CA GLY A 15 -4.71 -10.85 -33.99
C GLY A 15 -3.57 -10.21 -33.16
N LEU A 16 -2.50 -10.96 -32.86
CA LEU A 16 -1.29 -10.43 -32.22
C LEU A 16 -0.11 -10.39 -33.18
N LYS A 17 0.84 -9.48 -32.88
CA LYS A 17 2.16 -9.46 -33.55
C LYS A 17 3.16 -10.32 -32.75
N PRO A 18 4.17 -10.95 -33.40
CA PRO A 18 5.20 -11.71 -32.71
C PRO A 18 5.89 -10.93 -31.57
N GLN A 19 6.16 -9.64 -31.80
CA GLN A 19 6.73 -8.75 -30.79
C GLN A 19 5.88 -8.64 -29.51
N ALA A 20 4.55 -8.65 -29.64
CA ALA A 20 3.64 -8.62 -28.48
C ALA A 20 3.74 -9.90 -27.66
N MET A 21 3.89 -11.07 -28.32
CA MET A 21 4.06 -12.35 -27.65
C MET A 21 5.44 -12.44 -26.95
N HIS A 22 6.50 -11.97 -27.59
CA HIS A 22 7.84 -11.91 -26.98
C HIS A 22 7.86 -10.99 -25.77
N MET A 23 7.21 -9.80 -25.85
CA MET A 23 7.07 -8.88 -24.72
C MET A 23 6.28 -9.51 -23.58
N PHE A 24 5.21 -10.21 -23.88
CA PHE A 24 4.40 -10.96 -22.90
C PHE A 24 5.24 -12.06 -22.23
N ALA A 25 6.04 -12.81 -22.98
CA ALA A 25 6.91 -13.85 -22.44
C ALA A 25 7.92 -13.29 -21.41
N ILE A 26 8.56 -12.15 -21.70
CA ILE A 26 9.47 -11.47 -20.76
C ILE A 26 8.69 -10.95 -19.55
N PHE A 27 7.53 -10.31 -19.77
CA PHE A 27 6.71 -9.76 -18.70
C PHE A 27 6.26 -10.86 -17.72
N VAL A 28 5.72 -11.97 -18.21
CA VAL A 28 5.29 -13.10 -17.37
C VAL A 28 6.47 -13.73 -16.63
N ALA A 29 7.62 -13.91 -17.29
CA ALA A 29 8.83 -14.40 -16.64
C ALA A 29 9.28 -13.49 -15.48
N THR A 30 9.15 -12.17 -15.66
CA THR A 30 9.43 -11.17 -14.62
C THR A 30 8.47 -11.31 -13.45
N ILE A 31 7.17 -11.40 -13.71
CA ILE A 31 6.14 -11.56 -12.67
C ILE A 31 6.32 -12.87 -11.90
N VAL A 32 6.55 -13.98 -12.59
CA VAL A 32 6.87 -15.27 -11.95
C VAL A 32 8.14 -15.16 -11.10
N GLY A 33 9.15 -14.44 -11.58
CA GLY A 33 10.35 -14.14 -10.80
C GLY A 33 10.05 -13.31 -9.55
N PHE A 34 9.17 -12.32 -9.63
CA PHE A 34 8.74 -11.53 -8.46
C PHE A 34 7.95 -12.34 -7.44
N ILE A 35 7.19 -13.35 -7.87
CA ILE A 35 6.44 -14.24 -6.98
C ILE A 35 7.35 -15.27 -6.30
N LEU A 36 8.23 -15.91 -7.08
CA LEU A 36 9.09 -16.99 -6.60
C LEU A 36 10.36 -16.49 -5.86
N HIS A 37 10.72 -15.21 -6.02
CA HIS A 37 11.88 -14.57 -5.37
C HIS A 37 13.22 -15.35 -5.46
N PRO A 38 13.61 -15.87 -6.63
CA PRO A 38 14.91 -16.52 -6.77
C PRO A 38 16.08 -15.54 -6.63
N LEU A 39 15.80 -14.24 -6.86
CA LEU A 39 16.68 -13.07 -6.67
C LEU A 39 15.86 -11.92 -6.10
N PRO A 40 16.49 -10.88 -5.53
CA PRO A 40 15.79 -9.65 -5.16
C PRO A 40 15.01 -9.07 -6.35
N ILE A 41 13.81 -8.50 -6.09
CA ILE A 41 12.93 -8.01 -7.17
C ILE A 41 13.59 -6.95 -8.04
N GLY A 42 14.42 -6.07 -7.46
CA GLY A 42 15.20 -5.09 -8.22
C GLY A 42 16.15 -5.73 -9.22
N ALA A 43 16.84 -6.82 -8.83
CA ALA A 43 17.72 -7.55 -9.72
C ALA A 43 16.96 -8.22 -10.87
N ILE A 44 15.80 -8.82 -10.58
CA ILE A 44 14.93 -9.42 -11.61
C ILE A 44 14.46 -8.36 -12.60
N ALA A 45 14.04 -7.18 -12.11
CA ALA A 45 13.60 -6.07 -12.95
C ALA A 45 14.72 -5.59 -13.88
N LEU A 46 15.94 -5.39 -13.36
CA LEU A 46 17.11 -4.99 -14.17
C LEU A 46 17.44 -6.01 -15.25
N ILE A 47 17.47 -7.30 -14.92
CA ILE A 47 17.71 -8.38 -15.88
C ILE A 47 16.65 -8.32 -16.99
N SER A 48 15.38 -8.18 -16.62
CA SER A 48 14.26 -8.16 -17.57
C SER A 48 14.32 -6.95 -18.50
N VAL A 49 14.62 -5.76 -17.98
CA VAL A 49 14.84 -4.55 -18.78
C VAL A 49 16.01 -4.73 -19.73
N GLY A 50 17.13 -5.25 -19.23
CA GLY A 50 18.32 -5.55 -20.06
C GLY A 50 18.01 -6.52 -21.20
N LEU A 51 17.30 -7.63 -20.90
CA LEU A 51 16.89 -8.61 -21.92
C LEU A 51 15.96 -8.00 -22.97
N THR A 52 15.03 -7.13 -22.56
CA THR A 52 14.07 -6.49 -23.48
C THR A 52 14.79 -5.65 -24.54
N GLY A 53 15.80 -4.88 -24.12
CA GLY A 53 16.64 -4.10 -25.03
C GLY A 53 17.62 -4.95 -25.85
N PHE A 54 18.31 -5.91 -25.20
CA PHE A 54 19.30 -6.78 -25.81
C PHE A 54 18.70 -7.65 -26.91
N LEU A 55 17.52 -8.24 -26.65
CA LEU A 55 16.78 -9.04 -27.63
C LEU A 55 16.03 -8.19 -28.66
N LYS A 56 16.21 -6.87 -28.63
CA LYS A 56 15.59 -5.90 -29.57
C LYS A 56 14.06 -5.99 -29.63
N VAL A 57 13.42 -6.41 -28.52
CA VAL A 57 11.96 -6.44 -28.38
C VAL A 57 11.42 -5.00 -28.35
N VAL A 58 12.12 -4.10 -27.67
CA VAL A 58 11.88 -2.65 -27.71
C VAL A 58 13.19 -1.87 -27.83
N LYS A 59 13.08 -0.58 -28.18
CA LYS A 59 14.25 0.32 -28.24
C LYS A 59 14.79 0.59 -26.81
N PRO A 60 16.12 0.85 -26.65
CA PRO A 60 16.71 1.14 -25.33
C PRO A 60 16.01 2.27 -24.56
N ALA A 61 15.63 3.35 -25.25
CA ALA A 61 14.90 4.46 -24.63
C ALA A 61 13.52 4.05 -24.07
N GLU A 62 12.84 3.10 -24.73
CA GLU A 62 11.57 2.55 -24.23
C GLU A 62 11.79 1.58 -23.06
N ALA A 63 12.84 0.75 -23.15
CA ALA A 63 13.21 -0.17 -22.05
C ALA A 63 13.56 0.58 -20.76
N LEU A 64 14.03 1.82 -20.83
CA LEU A 64 14.38 2.66 -19.68
C LEU A 64 13.32 3.71 -19.33
N SER A 65 12.23 3.80 -20.08
CA SER A 65 11.23 4.88 -19.94
C SER A 65 10.55 4.96 -18.58
N GLY A 66 10.43 3.85 -17.87
CA GLY A 66 9.80 3.80 -16.55
C GLY A 66 10.61 4.53 -15.48
N PHE A 67 11.93 4.61 -15.59
CA PHE A 67 12.77 5.27 -14.58
C PHE A 67 12.56 6.80 -14.52
N GLY A 68 12.04 7.41 -15.58
CA GLY A 68 11.64 8.83 -15.62
C GLY A 68 10.16 9.07 -15.27
N ASN A 69 9.41 8.06 -14.85
CA ASN A 69 7.99 8.19 -14.56
C ASN A 69 7.76 9.00 -13.27
N ALA A 70 6.98 10.09 -13.35
CA ALA A 70 6.71 10.98 -12.22
C ALA A 70 6.04 10.27 -11.03
N THR A 71 5.16 9.29 -11.28
CA THR A 71 4.50 8.54 -10.20
C THR A 71 5.50 7.68 -9.41
N ILE A 72 6.53 7.15 -10.06
CA ILE A 72 7.60 6.40 -9.39
C ILE A 72 8.45 7.36 -8.54
N TRP A 73 8.75 8.53 -9.06
CA TRP A 73 9.45 9.56 -8.31
C TRP A 73 8.63 10.10 -7.13
N LEU A 74 7.29 10.09 -7.21
CA LEU A 74 6.45 10.40 -6.05
C LEU A 74 6.68 9.43 -4.91
N ILE A 75 6.74 8.12 -5.18
CA ILE A 75 6.95 7.13 -4.12
C ILE A 75 8.38 7.15 -3.59
N VAL A 76 9.38 7.34 -4.45
CA VAL A 76 10.77 7.56 -4.03
C VAL A 76 10.85 8.75 -3.08
N SER A 77 10.26 9.87 -3.48
CA SER A 77 10.18 11.09 -2.66
C SER A 77 9.48 10.85 -1.33
N ALA A 78 8.42 10.06 -1.32
CA ALA A 78 7.71 9.74 -0.09
C ALA A 78 8.57 8.89 0.87
N PHE A 79 9.40 7.95 0.38
CA PHE A 79 10.39 7.25 1.22
C PHE A 79 11.38 8.22 1.87
N LEU A 80 11.90 9.17 1.09
CA LEU A 80 12.81 10.19 1.58
C LEU A 80 12.10 11.13 2.59
N PHE A 81 10.83 11.43 2.37
CA PHE A 81 10.02 12.21 3.30
C PHE A 81 9.84 11.48 4.64
N ALA A 82 9.61 10.17 4.61
CA ALA A 82 9.46 9.34 5.80
C ALA A 82 10.71 9.32 6.70
N LEU A 83 11.91 9.51 6.13
CA LEU A 83 13.14 9.67 6.91
C LEU A 83 13.02 10.80 7.95
N GLY A 84 12.42 11.94 7.58
CA GLY A 84 12.17 13.05 8.48
C GLY A 84 11.32 12.64 9.69
N PHE A 85 10.24 11.88 9.48
CA PHE A 85 9.41 11.38 10.57
C PHE A 85 10.16 10.41 11.49
N ILE A 86 10.94 9.51 10.92
CA ILE A 86 11.69 8.50 11.68
C ILE A 86 12.80 9.14 12.49
N LYS A 87 13.64 9.99 11.85
CA LYS A 87 14.78 10.64 12.49
C LYS A 87 14.39 11.64 13.56
N SER A 88 13.39 12.48 13.30
CA SER A 88 12.92 13.47 14.25
C SER A 88 12.20 12.87 15.45
N GLY A 89 11.63 11.66 15.33
CA GLY A 89 10.77 11.06 16.35
C GLY A 89 9.35 11.62 16.38
N LEU A 90 8.97 12.46 15.42
CA LEU A 90 7.64 13.10 15.36
C LEU A 90 6.50 12.09 15.41
N GLY A 91 6.63 10.94 14.72
CA GLY A 91 5.62 9.89 14.73
C GLY A 91 5.35 9.32 16.11
N LYS A 92 6.40 9.07 16.91
CA LYS A 92 6.28 8.63 18.32
C LYS A 92 5.61 9.69 19.18
N ARG A 93 5.99 10.96 19.03
CA ARG A 93 5.37 12.08 19.77
C ARG A 93 3.89 12.20 19.49
N ILE A 94 3.45 12.04 18.21
CA ILE A 94 2.03 12.04 17.83
C ILE A 94 1.31 10.91 18.56
N ALA A 95 1.84 9.68 18.51
CA ALA A 95 1.26 8.53 19.18
C ALA A 95 1.10 8.72 20.67
N TYR A 96 2.14 9.19 21.37
CA TYR A 96 2.09 9.43 22.81
C TYR A 96 1.15 10.57 23.17
N LYS A 97 1.03 11.63 22.36
CA LYS A 97 0.04 12.69 22.61
C LYS A 97 -1.40 12.16 22.53
N ILE A 98 -1.72 11.34 21.54
CA ILE A 98 -3.04 10.74 21.40
C ILE A 98 -3.29 9.74 22.54
N MET A 99 -2.31 8.92 22.89
CA MET A 99 -2.41 7.97 24.00
C MET A 99 -2.64 8.67 25.34
N ALA A 100 -1.95 9.77 25.60
CA ALA A 100 -2.13 10.57 26.81
C ALA A 100 -3.55 11.17 26.91
N ALA A 101 -4.19 11.44 25.78
CA ALA A 101 -5.53 12.03 25.70
C ALA A 101 -6.65 10.99 25.85
N ILE A 102 -6.54 9.84 25.19
CA ILE A 102 -7.65 8.89 25.05
C ILE A 102 -7.32 7.45 25.49
N GLY A 103 -6.08 7.11 25.86
CA GLY A 103 -5.59 5.74 26.07
C GLY A 103 -6.08 5.00 27.33
N SER A 104 -7.19 5.41 27.98
CA SER A 104 -7.63 4.93 29.30
C SER A 104 -8.32 3.55 29.29
N SER A 105 -8.50 2.90 28.14
CA SER A 105 -9.02 1.54 28.04
C SER A 105 -8.40 0.81 26.84
N SER A 106 -8.43 -0.53 26.87
CA SER A 106 -7.87 -1.35 25.80
C SER A 106 -8.47 -1.02 24.44
N LEU A 107 -9.80 -0.81 24.36
CA LEU A 107 -10.45 -0.40 23.11
C LEU A 107 -9.96 0.96 22.63
N LYS A 108 -9.84 1.92 23.52
CA LYS A 108 -9.32 3.26 23.20
C LYS A 108 -7.85 3.22 22.79
N LEU A 109 -7.04 2.32 23.35
CA LEU A 109 -5.66 2.09 22.90
C LEU A 109 -5.61 1.55 21.46
N GLY A 110 -6.50 0.64 21.09
CA GLY A 110 -6.65 0.20 19.69
C GLY A 110 -6.97 1.38 18.76
N TYR A 111 -7.89 2.25 19.15
CA TYR A 111 -8.18 3.47 18.38
C TYR A 111 -7.03 4.49 18.40
N THR A 112 -6.29 4.60 19.51
CA THR A 112 -5.08 5.43 19.55
C THR A 112 -4.09 5.03 18.47
N MET A 113 -3.84 3.74 18.30
CA MET A 113 -2.95 3.23 17.26
C MET A 113 -3.52 3.50 15.86
N ALA A 114 -4.81 3.26 15.65
CA ALA A 114 -5.48 3.50 14.38
C ALA A 114 -5.46 4.99 13.97
N ILE A 115 -5.74 5.91 14.90
CA ILE A 115 -5.70 7.36 14.65
C ILE A 115 -4.26 7.83 14.39
N THR A 116 -3.30 7.31 15.17
CA THR A 116 -1.88 7.64 14.93
C THR A 116 -1.47 7.22 13.54
N ASP A 117 -1.79 6.00 13.15
CA ASP A 117 -1.47 5.47 11.83
C ASP A 117 -2.13 6.27 10.70
N PHE A 118 -3.41 6.61 10.87
CA PHE A 118 -4.13 7.46 9.93
C PHE A 118 -3.45 8.82 9.71
N ILE A 119 -2.99 9.48 10.80
CA ILE A 119 -2.35 10.79 10.72
C ILE A 119 -1.01 10.71 9.99
N ILE A 120 -0.18 9.67 10.26
CA ILE A 120 1.15 9.57 9.69
C ILE A 120 1.19 8.90 8.31
N SER A 121 0.12 8.16 7.94
CA SER A 121 0.09 7.37 6.70
C SER A 121 0.26 8.18 5.41
N PRO A 122 -0.24 9.42 5.25
CA PRO A 122 -0.04 10.19 4.03
C PRO A 122 1.43 10.51 3.74
N ALA A 123 2.27 10.56 4.78
CA ALA A 123 3.69 10.93 4.68
C ALA A 123 4.66 9.74 4.77
N THR A 124 4.15 8.52 4.96
CA THR A 124 5.01 7.34 5.17
C THR A 124 4.63 6.21 4.22
N PRO A 125 5.31 6.08 3.08
CA PRO A 125 4.91 5.18 1.97
C PRO A 125 5.28 3.72 2.20
N SER A 126 5.66 3.38 3.40
CA SER A 126 5.99 2.02 3.82
C SER A 126 5.18 1.68 5.06
N ASN A 127 4.19 0.83 4.89
CA ASN A 127 3.44 0.27 6.01
C ASN A 127 4.36 -0.51 6.96
N THR A 128 5.47 -1.08 6.47
CA THR A 128 6.48 -1.71 7.33
C THR A 128 7.19 -0.69 8.21
N ALA A 129 7.60 0.45 7.66
CA ALA A 129 8.24 1.51 8.44
C ALA A 129 7.26 2.12 9.45
N ARG A 130 6.02 2.33 9.06
CA ARG A 130 4.95 2.90 9.89
C ARG A 130 4.46 1.91 10.93
N GLY A 131 3.91 0.78 10.49
CA GLY A 131 3.38 -0.27 11.36
C GLY A 131 4.49 -0.94 12.19
N GLY A 132 5.57 -1.41 11.53
CA GLY A 132 6.66 -2.12 12.20
C GLY A 132 7.67 -1.22 12.92
N GLY A 133 7.98 -0.04 12.38
CA GLY A 133 9.01 0.84 12.93
C GLY A 133 8.52 1.86 13.96
N ILE A 134 7.28 2.32 13.86
CA ILE A 134 6.72 3.35 14.77
C ILE A 134 5.70 2.73 15.73
N LEU A 135 4.67 2.05 15.21
CA LEU A 135 3.55 1.59 16.04
C LEU A 135 3.88 0.31 16.82
N PHE A 136 4.52 -0.67 16.19
CA PHE A 136 4.84 -1.93 16.85
C PHE A 136 5.67 -1.78 18.13
N PRO A 137 6.75 -0.96 18.18
CA PRO A 137 7.50 -0.74 19.42
C PRO A 137 6.63 -0.16 20.54
N ILE A 138 5.68 0.73 20.22
CA ILE A 138 4.76 1.32 21.21
C ILE A 138 3.80 0.24 21.73
N VAL A 139 3.21 -0.55 20.82
CA VAL A 139 2.34 -1.68 21.20
C VAL A 139 3.10 -2.68 22.05
N ARG A 140 4.35 -3.02 21.69
CA ARG A 140 5.18 -3.94 22.47
C ARG A 140 5.49 -3.39 23.88
N SER A 141 5.80 -2.09 23.97
CA SER A 141 6.02 -1.42 25.27
C SER A 141 4.78 -1.48 26.18
N LEU A 142 3.59 -1.26 25.59
CA LEU A 142 2.32 -1.41 26.32
C LEU A 142 2.10 -2.86 26.77
N CYS A 143 2.38 -3.84 25.94
CA CYS A 143 2.29 -5.26 26.31
C CYS A 143 3.15 -5.57 27.55
N VAL A 144 4.40 -5.09 27.57
CA VAL A 144 5.31 -5.26 28.70
C VAL A 144 4.78 -4.55 29.95
N ALA A 145 4.32 -3.28 29.81
CA ALA A 145 3.81 -2.49 30.93
C ALA A 145 2.57 -3.12 31.59
N PHE A 146 1.75 -3.82 30.81
CA PHE A 146 0.56 -4.52 31.30
C PHE A 146 0.81 -6.03 31.53
N GLU A 147 2.06 -6.48 31.60
CA GLU A 147 2.44 -7.87 31.83
C GLU A 147 1.72 -8.85 30.87
N SER A 148 1.56 -8.47 29.62
CA SER A 148 0.99 -9.29 28.56
C SER A 148 2.13 -9.81 27.69
N GLU A 149 2.59 -11.02 27.96
CA GLU A 149 3.66 -11.68 27.24
C GLU A 149 3.11 -12.64 26.16
N PRO A 150 3.93 -13.06 25.18
CA PRO A 150 3.51 -13.95 24.09
C PRO A 150 3.40 -15.41 24.54
N ASP A 151 2.70 -15.66 25.62
CA ASP A 151 2.44 -16.95 26.22
C ASP A 151 0.93 -17.20 26.41
N GLU A 152 0.53 -18.47 26.55
CA GLU A 152 -0.88 -18.85 26.67
C GLU A 152 -1.57 -18.25 27.90
N LYS A 153 -0.83 -17.85 28.94
CA LYS A 153 -1.40 -17.34 30.19
C LYS A 153 -1.70 -15.87 30.14
N SER A 154 -0.89 -15.08 29.42
CA SER A 154 -0.97 -13.61 29.49
C SER A 154 -1.16 -12.90 28.16
N ARG A 155 -0.94 -13.56 27.01
CA ARG A 155 -1.08 -12.92 25.69
C ARG A 155 -2.44 -12.26 25.47
N ARG A 156 -3.49 -12.78 26.10
CA ARG A 156 -4.85 -12.28 26.01
C ARG A 156 -5.16 -11.13 26.97
N LYS A 157 -4.27 -10.82 27.92
CA LYS A 157 -4.47 -9.64 28.78
C LYS A 157 -4.77 -8.42 27.91
N ILE A 158 -3.86 -8.07 26.97
CA ILE A 158 -4.04 -6.97 26.01
C ILE A 158 -3.29 -7.18 24.69
N GLY A 159 -2.19 -7.93 24.70
CA GLY A 159 -1.25 -8.02 23.59
C GLY A 159 -1.86 -8.56 22.31
N SER A 160 -2.61 -9.67 22.37
CA SER A 160 -3.25 -10.25 21.19
C SER A 160 -4.20 -9.25 20.50
N TYR A 161 -4.97 -8.50 21.28
CA TYR A 161 -5.89 -7.47 20.77
C TYR A 161 -5.12 -6.33 20.09
N LEU A 162 -4.17 -5.73 20.80
CA LEU A 162 -3.41 -4.57 20.29
C LEU A 162 -2.61 -4.93 19.03
N MET A 163 -1.93 -6.10 19.02
CA MET A 163 -1.16 -6.56 17.86
C MET A 163 -2.06 -6.69 16.64
N LYS A 164 -3.22 -7.37 16.76
CA LYS A 164 -4.09 -7.61 15.61
C LYS A 164 -4.84 -6.35 15.18
N SER A 165 -5.38 -5.56 16.10
CA SER A 165 -6.14 -4.35 15.76
C SER A 165 -5.25 -3.28 15.12
N THR A 166 -4.03 -3.07 15.63
CA THR A 166 -3.06 -2.13 15.05
C THR A 166 -2.64 -2.56 13.65
N PHE A 167 -2.34 -3.84 13.46
CA PHE A 167 -2.00 -4.36 12.14
C PHE A 167 -3.15 -4.21 11.13
N GLN A 168 -4.40 -4.47 11.53
CA GLN A 168 -5.56 -4.26 10.65
C GLN A 168 -5.76 -2.79 10.31
N ALA A 169 -5.57 -1.89 11.28
CA ALA A 169 -5.64 -0.45 11.04
C ALA A 169 -4.56 0.00 10.02
N ASP A 170 -3.32 -0.49 10.15
CA ASP A 170 -2.24 -0.20 9.20
C ASP A 170 -2.56 -0.67 7.77
N CYS A 171 -3.23 -1.81 7.60
CA CYS A 171 -3.71 -2.26 6.30
C CYS A 171 -4.80 -1.34 5.72
N ILE A 172 -5.72 -0.84 6.55
CA ILE A 172 -6.78 0.08 6.12
C ILE A 172 -6.19 1.43 5.71
N THR A 173 -5.36 2.04 6.54
CA THR A 173 -4.71 3.32 6.26
C THR A 173 -3.81 3.25 5.03
N SER A 174 -3.21 2.08 4.78
CA SER A 174 -2.44 1.79 3.57
C SER A 174 -3.26 1.92 2.28
N SER A 175 -4.59 1.76 2.33
CA SER A 175 -5.49 1.98 1.18
C SER A 175 -5.96 3.43 1.03
N MET A 176 -5.83 4.27 2.08
CA MET A 176 -6.50 5.57 2.11
C MET A 176 -5.80 6.68 1.32
N PHE A 177 -4.50 6.59 1.11
CA PHE A 177 -3.72 7.61 0.39
C PHE A 177 -2.76 6.97 -0.61
N ILE A 178 -2.52 7.64 -1.73
CA ILE A 178 -1.54 7.15 -2.73
C ILE A 178 -0.17 6.92 -2.10
N THR A 179 0.24 7.84 -1.22
CA THR A 179 1.56 7.85 -0.59
C THR A 179 1.66 6.96 0.65
N SER A 180 0.63 6.22 1.05
CA SER A 180 0.66 5.41 2.27
C SER A 180 1.32 4.03 2.11
N VAL A 181 1.42 3.54 0.88
CA VAL A 181 2.16 2.31 0.55
C VAL A 181 2.59 2.32 -0.93
N ALA A 182 3.79 1.81 -1.22
CA ALA A 182 4.35 1.84 -2.57
C ALA A 182 3.45 1.24 -3.68
N PRO A 183 2.76 0.11 -3.48
CA PRO A 183 1.86 -0.47 -4.48
C PRO A 183 0.73 0.45 -4.95
N ASN A 184 0.29 1.44 -4.15
CA ASN A 184 -0.75 2.38 -4.56
C ASN A 184 -0.29 3.25 -5.74
N SER A 185 0.95 3.74 -5.69
CA SER A 185 1.53 4.49 -6.82
C SER A 185 1.68 3.61 -8.07
N LEU A 186 1.96 2.32 -7.90
CA LEU A 186 1.95 1.38 -9.01
C LEU A 186 0.55 1.23 -9.62
N CYS A 187 -0.51 1.15 -8.78
CA CYS A 187 -1.90 1.14 -9.27
C CYS A 187 -2.21 2.39 -10.09
N VAL A 188 -1.80 3.60 -9.64
CA VAL A 188 -1.98 4.86 -10.38
C VAL A 188 -1.33 4.78 -11.76
N ALA A 189 -0.09 4.34 -11.82
CA ALA A 189 0.65 4.23 -13.06
C ALA A 189 0.05 3.18 -14.02
N LEU A 190 -0.34 2.00 -13.49
CA LEU A 190 -0.97 0.94 -14.26
C LEU A 190 -2.38 1.31 -14.74
N ALA A 191 -3.18 2.05 -13.94
CA ALA A 191 -4.48 2.55 -14.35
C ALA A 191 -4.37 3.52 -15.53
N ALA A 192 -3.43 4.46 -15.46
CA ALA A 192 -3.17 5.40 -16.56
C ALA A 192 -2.77 4.66 -17.85
N GLN A 193 -1.95 3.61 -17.74
CA GLN A 193 -1.47 2.86 -18.91
C GLN A 193 -2.51 1.89 -19.48
N SER A 194 -3.20 1.12 -18.63
CA SER A 194 -4.07 0.03 -19.10
C SER A 194 -5.46 0.47 -19.50
N ILE A 195 -6.03 1.45 -18.79
CA ILE A 195 -7.41 1.91 -18.98
C ILE A 195 -7.55 3.43 -19.14
N GLY A 196 -6.43 4.17 -19.21
CA GLY A 196 -6.42 5.61 -19.47
C GLY A 196 -6.93 6.50 -18.32
N VAL A 197 -6.98 5.99 -17.08
CA VAL A 197 -7.46 6.71 -15.91
C VAL A 197 -6.31 7.32 -15.13
N ASN A 198 -6.32 8.64 -14.96
CA ASN A 198 -5.35 9.35 -14.14
C ASN A 198 -5.93 9.63 -12.75
N LEU A 199 -5.39 8.96 -11.74
CA LEU A 199 -5.79 9.15 -10.34
C LEU A 199 -4.90 10.22 -9.70
N SER A 200 -5.52 11.32 -9.24
CA SER A 200 -4.80 12.35 -8.47
C SER A 200 -4.73 11.97 -6.98
N TRP A 201 -3.75 12.55 -6.26
CA TRP A 201 -3.62 12.31 -4.82
C TRP A 201 -4.87 12.71 -4.05
N GLY A 202 -5.40 13.92 -4.32
CA GLY A 202 -6.62 14.43 -3.68
C GLY A 202 -7.86 13.62 -4.07
N GLY A 203 -7.99 13.20 -5.33
CA GLY A 203 -9.10 12.35 -5.80
C GLY A 203 -9.10 10.98 -5.13
N TRP A 204 -7.92 10.37 -4.99
CA TRP A 204 -7.77 9.11 -4.25
C TRP A 204 -8.15 9.27 -2.77
N ALA A 205 -7.56 10.27 -2.08
CA ALA A 205 -7.87 10.53 -0.68
C ALA A 205 -9.38 10.78 -0.47
N LEU A 206 -10.00 11.58 -1.33
CA LEU A 206 -11.44 11.85 -1.30
C LEU A 206 -12.27 10.58 -1.52
N ALA A 207 -11.89 9.73 -2.45
CA ALA A 207 -12.58 8.47 -2.72
C ALA A 207 -12.48 7.47 -1.55
N CYS A 208 -11.34 7.45 -0.86
CA CYS A 208 -11.08 6.48 0.20
C CYS A 208 -11.39 6.98 1.61
N ILE A 209 -11.62 8.28 1.84
CA ILE A 209 -11.79 8.82 3.19
C ILE A 209 -13.02 8.27 3.90
N VAL A 210 -14.17 8.23 3.23
CA VAL A 210 -15.42 7.73 3.84
C VAL A 210 -15.36 6.23 4.09
N PRO A 211 -15.07 5.36 3.11
CA PRO A 211 -14.97 3.92 3.36
C PRO A 211 -13.84 3.57 4.34
N GLY A 212 -12.70 4.27 4.26
CA GLY A 212 -11.56 4.03 5.13
C GLY A 212 -11.82 4.41 6.58
N LEU A 213 -12.42 5.58 6.86
CA LEU A 213 -12.80 5.97 8.22
C LEU A 213 -13.84 5.01 8.80
N LEU A 214 -14.81 4.59 8.01
CA LEU A 214 -15.79 3.59 8.44
C LEU A 214 -15.12 2.27 8.82
N ALA A 215 -14.20 1.78 8.00
CA ALA A 215 -13.44 0.57 8.28
C ALA A 215 -12.55 0.73 9.53
N LEU A 216 -11.90 1.89 9.71
CA LEU A 216 -11.09 2.20 10.90
C LEU A 216 -11.89 2.27 12.20
N VAL A 217 -13.17 2.63 12.13
CA VAL A 217 -14.07 2.58 13.28
C VAL A 217 -14.52 1.15 13.56
N ILE A 218 -14.89 0.40 12.52
CA ILE A 218 -15.48 -0.94 12.70
C ILE A 218 -14.43 -1.99 13.04
N CYS A 219 -13.29 -2.03 12.35
CA CYS A 219 -12.33 -3.14 12.49
C CYS A 219 -11.69 -3.24 13.88
N PRO A 220 -11.18 -2.18 14.53
CA PRO A 220 -10.67 -2.29 15.89
C PRO A 220 -11.75 -2.75 16.90
N TYR A 221 -12.99 -2.28 16.74
CA TYR A 221 -14.12 -2.71 17.55
C TYR A 221 -14.49 -4.18 17.29
N LEU A 222 -14.48 -4.60 16.03
CA LEU A 222 -14.75 -5.99 15.65
C LEU A 222 -13.72 -6.95 16.25
N VAL A 223 -12.42 -6.62 16.16
CA VAL A 223 -11.35 -7.41 16.80
C VAL A 223 -11.56 -7.43 18.31
N TYR A 224 -11.92 -6.30 18.94
CA TYR A 224 -12.22 -6.21 20.38
C TYR A 224 -13.39 -7.13 20.79
N LYS A 225 -14.41 -7.27 19.95
CA LYS A 225 -15.58 -8.12 20.23
C LYS A 225 -15.31 -9.61 19.97
N LEU A 226 -14.63 -9.92 18.86
CA LEU A 226 -14.37 -11.32 18.48
C LEU A 226 -13.20 -11.94 19.24
N PHE A 227 -12.26 -11.09 19.66
CA PHE A 227 -11.05 -11.49 20.38
C PHE A 227 -10.79 -10.55 21.56
N PRO A 228 -11.69 -10.52 22.56
CA PRO A 228 -11.68 -9.53 23.61
C PRO A 228 -10.42 -9.64 24.49
N PRO A 229 -9.75 -8.51 24.80
CA PRO A 229 -8.72 -8.48 25.82
C PRO A 229 -9.35 -8.75 27.20
N GLU A 230 -8.59 -9.40 28.08
CA GLU A 230 -9.01 -9.63 29.47
C GLU A 230 -8.99 -8.31 30.24
N LEU A 231 -7.94 -7.53 30.08
CA LEU A 231 -7.83 -6.19 30.64
C LEU A 231 -8.69 -5.21 29.81
N LYS A 232 -9.70 -4.63 30.42
CA LYS A 232 -10.61 -3.68 29.77
C LYS A 232 -10.18 -2.24 29.96
N GLU A 233 -9.78 -1.88 31.17
CA GLU A 233 -9.35 -0.53 31.54
C GLU A 233 -7.84 -0.46 31.65
N THR A 234 -7.26 0.65 31.21
CA THR A 234 -5.82 0.90 31.16
C THR A 234 -5.50 2.32 31.67
N PRO A 235 -5.88 2.67 32.92
CA PRO A 235 -5.73 4.03 33.44
C PRO A 235 -4.26 4.48 33.51
N GLU A 236 -3.31 3.53 33.54
CA GLU A 236 -1.88 3.81 33.58
C GLU A 236 -1.30 4.21 32.21
N ALA A 237 -1.96 3.82 31.11
CA ALA A 237 -1.44 4.10 29.77
C ALA A 237 -1.28 5.61 29.45
N PRO A 238 -2.22 6.51 29.81
CA PRO A 238 -2.01 7.94 29.70
C PRO A 238 -0.82 8.47 30.50
N GLU A 239 -0.53 7.88 31.67
CA GLU A 239 0.65 8.27 32.48
C GLU A 239 1.96 7.81 31.86
N ILE A 240 1.99 6.58 31.34
CA ILE A 240 3.13 6.07 30.56
C ILE A 240 3.40 7.02 29.39
N ALA A 241 2.37 7.41 28.66
CA ALA A 241 2.52 8.34 27.54
C ALA A 241 3.04 9.71 27.96
N ARG A 242 2.58 10.25 29.11
CA ARG A 242 3.09 11.53 29.63
C ARG A 242 4.55 11.43 30.06
N LYS A 243 4.96 10.32 30.68
CA LYS A 243 6.36 10.06 31.03
C LYS A 243 7.26 10.01 29.79
N GLU A 244 6.83 9.29 28.76
CA GLU A 244 7.55 9.22 27.47
C GLU A 244 7.64 10.61 26.79
N LEU A 245 6.55 11.38 26.79
CA LEU A 245 6.56 12.75 26.27
C LEU A 245 7.49 13.68 27.06
N ALA A 246 7.53 13.53 28.39
CA ALA A 246 8.44 14.28 29.24
C ALA A 246 9.91 13.91 28.95
N ALA A 247 10.21 12.62 28.76
CA ALA A 247 11.53 12.14 28.38
C ALA A 247 11.97 12.66 26.98
N MET A 248 11.02 12.81 26.05
CA MET A 248 11.30 13.43 24.75
C MET A 248 11.58 14.94 24.82
N GLY A 249 11.21 15.59 25.93
CA GLY A 249 11.33 17.04 26.10
C GLY A 249 10.47 17.87 25.13
N PRO A 250 10.74 19.18 24.99
CA PRO A 250 10.04 20.05 24.03
C PRO A 250 10.32 19.63 22.58
N MET A 251 9.43 20.02 21.66
CA MET A 251 9.62 19.72 20.22
C MET A 251 10.94 20.31 19.72
N SER A 252 11.78 19.44 19.13
CA SER A 252 13.04 19.83 18.52
C SER A 252 12.84 20.69 17.26
N SER A 253 13.92 21.32 16.78
CA SER A 253 13.89 22.05 15.50
C SER A 253 13.49 21.14 14.34
N ASP A 254 14.00 19.90 14.34
CA ASP A 254 13.75 18.93 13.29
C ASP A 254 12.29 18.47 13.31
N GLU A 255 11.73 18.17 14.50
CA GLU A 255 10.30 17.84 14.63
C GLU A 255 9.41 18.97 14.11
N LYS A 256 9.74 20.25 14.42
CA LYS A 256 8.99 21.41 13.94
C LYS A 256 9.10 21.56 12.42
N THR A 257 10.31 21.37 11.88
CA THR A 257 10.55 21.42 10.43
C THR A 257 9.74 20.32 9.72
N VAL A 258 9.83 19.07 10.18
CA VAL A 258 9.11 17.95 9.58
C VAL A 258 7.61 18.14 9.68
N LEU A 259 7.08 18.61 10.82
CA LEU A 259 5.66 18.91 11.00
C LEU A 259 5.20 20.03 10.04
N GLY A 260 5.95 21.11 9.93
CA GLY A 260 5.61 22.21 9.02
C GLY A 260 5.62 21.78 7.56
N VAL A 261 6.63 21.03 7.16
CA VAL A 261 6.74 20.47 5.80
C VAL A 261 5.62 19.47 5.53
N PHE A 262 5.24 18.66 6.52
CA PHE A 262 4.11 17.72 6.40
C PHE A 262 2.77 18.43 6.18
N ILE A 263 2.48 19.48 6.97
CA ILE A 263 1.26 20.28 6.80
C ILE A 263 1.26 20.95 5.43
N LEU A 264 2.41 21.49 5.00
CA LEU A 264 2.57 22.10 3.66
C LEU A 264 2.29 21.08 2.55
N ALA A 265 2.88 19.89 2.62
CA ALA A 265 2.69 18.83 1.65
C ALA A 265 1.21 18.41 1.55
N LEU A 266 0.56 18.15 2.70
CA LEU A 266 -0.86 17.79 2.74
C LEU A 266 -1.76 18.89 2.13
N GLY A 267 -1.51 20.15 2.47
CA GLY A 267 -2.28 21.29 1.93
C GLY A 267 -2.13 21.40 0.40
N LEU A 268 -0.90 21.29 -0.10
CA LEU A 268 -0.63 21.37 -1.54
C LEU A 268 -1.16 20.13 -2.29
N TRP A 269 -1.08 18.91 -1.72
CA TRP A 269 -1.66 17.71 -2.34
C TRP A 269 -3.18 17.75 -2.36
N ALA A 270 -3.83 18.18 -1.27
CA ALA A 270 -5.29 18.32 -1.21
C ALA A 270 -5.81 19.34 -2.21
N THR A 271 -5.07 20.42 -2.47
CA THR A 271 -5.43 21.48 -3.40
C THR A 271 -4.91 21.26 -4.82
N SER A 272 -4.17 20.18 -5.09
CA SER A 272 -3.51 19.94 -6.38
C SER A 272 -4.47 19.92 -7.57
N SER A 273 -5.71 19.48 -7.38
CA SER A 273 -6.75 19.50 -8.43
C SER A 273 -7.16 20.92 -8.84
N PHE A 274 -6.99 21.91 -7.97
CA PHE A 274 -7.31 23.33 -8.23
C PHE A 274 -6.09 24.13 -8.67
N THR A 275 -4.92 23.84 -8.08
CA THR A 275 -3.68 24.58 -8.32
C THR A 275 -2.90 24.05 -9.52
N GLY A 276 -3.18 22.83 -9.98
CA GLY A 276 -2.44 22.17 -11.06
C GLY A 276 -1.03 21.71 -10.66
N PHE A 277 -0.64 21.85 -9.38
CA PHE A 277 0.67 21.39 -8.93
C PHE A 277 0.77 19.86 -8.98
N ASN A 278 1.87 19.38 -9.57
CA ASN A 278 2.15 17.95 -9.63
C ASN A 278 2.58 17.43 -8.26
N ALA A 279 1.96 16.34 -7.80
CA ALA A 279 2.22 15.76 -6.47
C ALA A 279 3.69 15.38 -6.24
N THR A 280 4.39 14.93 -7.27
CA THR A 280 5.82 14.58 -7.21
C THR A 280 6.67 15.83 -7.00
N MET A 281 6.37 16.91 -7.70
CA MET A 281 7.12 18.16 -7.54
C MET A 281 6.93 18.76 -6.15
N ILE A 282 5.71 18.68 -5.60
CA ILE A 282 5.43 19.06 -4.20
C ILE A 282 6.34 18.25 -3.25
N ALA A 283 6.39 16.93 -3.41
CA ALA A 283 7.20 16.07 -2.56
C ALA A 283 8.70 16.39 -2.64
N LEU A 284 9.23 16.62 -3.86
CA LEU A 284 10.64 16.98 -4.05
C LEU A 284 10.98 18.34 -3.43
N VAL A 285 10.10 19.33 -3.54
CA VAL A 285 10.29 20.64 -2.85
C VAL A 285 10.30 20.46 -1.35
N CYS A 286 9.40 19.65 -0.79
CA CYS A 286 9.35 19.34 0.63
C CYS A 286 10.64 18.66 1.13
N ILE A 287 11.21 17.73 0.36
CA ILE A 287 12.51 17.12 0.66
C ILE A 287 13.60 18.18 0.62
N GLY A 288 13.60 19.06 -0.38
CA GLY A 288 14.55 20.17 -0.49
C GLY A 288 14.52 21.08 0.74
N ILE A 289 13.33 21.37 1.29
CA ILE A 289 13.19 22.14 2.53
C ILE A 289 13.79 21.38 3.71
N MET A 290 13.53 20.06 3.85
CA MET A 290 14.09 19.25 4.94
C MET A 290 15.62 19.18 4.87
N LEU A 291 16.21 19.05 3.68
CA LEU A 291 17.64 19.07 3.47
C LEU A 291 18.25 20.45 3.82
N ALA A 292 17.65 21.54 3.32
CA ALA A 292 18.10 22.91 3.60
C ALA A 292 17.98 23.29 5.08
N ARG A 293 17.09 22.64 5.83
CA ARG A 293 16.92 22.82 7.29
C ARG A 293 17.66 21.78 8.12
N HIS A 294 18.44 20.90 7.50
CA HIS A 294 19.17 19.80 8.15
C HIS A 294 18.30 18.83 8.98
N ALA A 295 16.99 18.77 8.71
CA ALA A 295 16.11 17.77 9.31
C ALA A 295 16.39 16.34 8.78
N ILE A 296 16.94 16.25 7.57
CA ILE A 296 17.59 15.08 6.98
C ILE A 296 18.89 15.52 6.31
N GLU A 297 19.87 14.62 6.27
CA GLU A 297 21.14 14.86 5.59
C GLU A 297 21.19 14.14 4.25
N TRP A 298 22.04 14.62 3.31
CA TRP A 298 22.22 13.96 2.01
C TRP A 298 22.68 12.51 2.15
N GLU A 299 23.47 12.23 3.19
CA GLU A 299 23.91 10.88 3.53
C GLU A 299 22.74 9.93 3.86
N ASP A 300 21.70 10.44 4.53
CA ASP A 300 20.48 9.67 4.81
C ASP A 300 19.74 9.33 3.51
N VAL A 301 19.67 10.31 2.60
CA VAL A 301 19.04 10.13 1.28
C VAL A 301 19.75 9.02 0.51
N ILE A 302 21.08 9.01 0.45
CA ILE A 302 21.86 7.97 -0.24
C ILE A 302 21.67 6.61 0.41
N LYS A 303 21.57 6.55 1.73
CA LYS A 303 21.44 5.31 2.50
C LYS A 303 20.02 4.74 2.53
N GLU A 304 19.01 5.48 2.05
CA GLU A 304 17.62 4.98 2.02
C GLU A 304 17.44 3.93 0.94
N LYS A 305 17.80 2.70 1.29
CA LYS A 305 17.74 1.54 0.37
C LYS A 305 16.33 1.30 -0.18
N GLY A 306 15.28 1.55 0.62
CA GLY A 306 13.90 1.35 0.21
C GLY A 306 13.50 2.25 -0.96
N ALA A 307 13.95 3.50 -0.96
CA ALA A 307 13.71 4.46 -2.04
C ALA A 307 14.35 4.01 -3.35
N TRP A 308 15.64 3.69 -3.30
CA TRP A 308 16.42 3.33 -4.50
C TRP A 308 16.06 1.95 -5.05
N ASP A 309 15.82 0.96 -4.19
CA ASP A 309 15.33 -0.35 -4.62
C ASP A 309 13.96 -0.20 -5.29
N THR A 310 13.06 0.62 -4.74
CA THR A 310 11.75 0.92 -5.33
C THR A 310 11.89 1.59 -6.70
N LEU A 311 12.78 2.55 -6.87
CA LEU A 311 13.06 3.16 -8.17
C LEU A 311 13.45 2.10 -9.20
N VAL A 312 14.33 1.19 -8.81
CA VAL A 312 14.87 0.16 -9.72
C VAL A 312 13.78 -0.83 -10.14
N TRP A 313 13.12 -1.50 -9.18
CA TRP A 313 12.17 -2.54 -9.55
C TRP A 313 10.89 -1.98 -10.16
N MET A 314 10.38 -0.86 -9.63
CA MET A 314 9.14 -0.26 -10.14
C MET A 314 9.38 0.42 -11.49
N GLY A 315 10.52 1.11 -11.67
CA GLY A 315 10.91 1.70 -12.93
C GLY A 315 11.06 0.65 -14.04
N GLY A 316 11.74 -0.46 -13.73
CA GLY A 316 11.85 -1.58 -14.64
C GLY A 316 10.51 -2.19 -15.00
N LEU A 317 9.67 -2.50 -14.01
CA LEU A 317 8.33 -3.05 -14.24
C LEU A 317 7.46 -2.12 -15.09
N MET A 318 7.50 -0.80 -14.81
CA MET A 318 6.74 0.19 -15.57
C MET A 318 7.18 0.25 -17.03
N SER A 319 8.47 0.14 -17.30
CA SER A 319 8.98 0.03 -18.68
C SER A 319 8.38 -1.17 -19.40
N LEU A 320 8.40 -2.34 -18.74
CA LEU A 320 7.86 -3.59 -19.30
C LEU A 320 6.34 -3.51 -19.51
N ALA A 321 5.60 -2.99 -18.54
CA ALA A 321 4.14 -2.82 -18.62
C ALA A 321 3.76 -1.84 -19.74
N THR A 322 4.50 -0.73 -19.89
CA THR A 322 4.31 0.23 -20.97
C THR A 322 4.53 -0.41 -22.35
N ALA A 323 5.61 -1.17 -22.48
CA ALA A 323 5.93 -1.88 -23.73
C ALA A 323 4.86 -2.94 -24.05
N LEU A 324 4.41 -3.70 -23.05
CA LEU A 324 3.35 -4.70 -23.23
C LEU A 324 2.02 -4.05 -23.65
N ASN A 325 1.64 -2.92 -23.04
CA ASN A 325 0.44 -2.20 -23.42
C ASN A 325 0.53 -1.63 -24.84
N LYS A 326 1.65 -0.98 -25.20
CA LYS A 326 1.91 -0.46 -26.56
C LYS A 326 1.91 -1.56 -27.62
N SER A 327 2.32 -2.79 -27.28
CA SER A 327 2.28 -3.93 -28.21
C SER A 327 0.86 -4.37 -28.59
N GLY A 328 -0.17 -3.90 -27.83
CA GLY A 328 -1.58 -4.25 -28.02
C GLY A 328 -2.01 -5.52 -27.28
N PHE A 329 -1.10 -6.20 -26.58
CA PHE A 329 -1.41 -7.46 -25.90
C PHE A 329 -2.52 -7.29 -24.85
N ILE A 330 -2.47 -6.26 -24.02
CA ILE A 330 -3.46 -6.02 -22.94
C ILE A 330 -4.88 -5.86 -23.52
N LYS A 331 -5.02 -5.09 -24.60
CA LYS A 331 -6.34 -4.89 -25.27
C LYS A 331 -6.87 -6.18 -25.88
N TRP A 332 -6.01 -6.95 -26.54
CA TRP A 332 -6.36 -8.23 -27.13
C TRP A 332 -6.83 -9.23 -26.05
N PHE A 333 -6.06 -9.38 -24.98
CA PHE A 333 -6.38 -10.25 -23.85
C PHE A 333 -7.71 -9.87 -23.20
N ALA A 334 -7.89 -8.59 -22.86
CA ALA A 334 -9.10 -8.09 -22.22
C ALA A 334 -10.37 -8.36 -23.08
N LYS A 335 -10.27 -8.16 -24.40
CA LYS A 335 -11.38 -8.45 -25.34
C LYS A 335 -11.76 -9.92 -25.34
N ILE A 336 -10.78 -10.83 -25.36
CA ILE A 336 -11.04 -12.28 -25.35
C ILE A 336 -11.69 -12.70 -24.03
N VAL A 337 -11.16 -12.25 -22.89
CA VAL A 337 -11.70 -12.61 -21.58
C VAL A 337 -13.12 -12.09 -21.44
N ALA A 338 -13.36 -10.81 -21.76
CA ALA A 338 -14.69 -10.20 -21.66
C ALA A 338 -15.74 -10.91 -22.55
N ALA A 339 -15.36 -11.33 -23.76
CA ALA A 339 -16.24 -12.08 -24.66
C ALA A 339 -16.65 -13.45 -24.10
N ASN A 340 -15.87 -14.03 -23.19
CA ASN A 340 -16.10 -15.33 -22.58
C ASN A 340 -16.69 -15.26 -21.16
N MET A 341 -17.07 -14.07 -20.67
CA MET A 341 -17.64 -13.88 -19.31
C MET A 341 -19.13 -14.25 -19.21
N GLY A 342 -19.72 -14.92 -20.21
CA GLY A 342 -21.07 -15.47 -20.13
C GLY A 342 -22.17 -14.43 -19.90
N GLY A 343 -22.01 -13.19 -20.39
CA GLY A 343 -22.97 -12.11 -20.22
C GLY A 343 -22.86 -11.34 -18.90
N ILE A 344 -21.89 -11.63 -18.05
CA ILE A 344 -21.59 -10.84 -16.85
C ILE A 344 -20.96 -9.52 -17.28
N THR A 345 -21.63 -8.39 -17.02
CA THR A 345 -21.21 -7.07 -17.52
C THR A 345 -21.26 -5.99 -16.44
N GLY A 346 -20.66 -4.82 -16.73
CA GLY A 346 -20.77 -3.62 -15.93
C GLY A 346 -20.27 -3.77 -14.49
N ILE A 347 -21.02 -3.25 -13.55
CA ILE A 347 -20.66 -3.24 -12.11
C ILE A 347 -20.61 -4.66 -11.54
N THR A 348 -21.46 -5.58 -12.01
CA THR A 348 -21.43 -6.97 -11.55
C THR A 348 -20.11 -7.64 -11.91
N ALA A 349 -19.63 -7.44 -13.15
CA ALA A 349 -18.31 -7.92 -13.57
C ALA A 349 -17.19 -7.33 -12.69
N LEU A 350 -17.25 -6.01 -12.43
CA LEU A 350 -16.28 -5.34 -11.57
C LEU A 350 -16.25 -5.92 -10.16
N ILE A 351 -17.41 -6.12 -9.52
CA ILE A 351 -17.48 -6.66 -8.16
C ILE A 351 -16.87 -8.06 -8.10
N ILE A 352 -17.24 -8.94 -9.05
CA ILE A 352 -16.68 -10.31 -9.11
C ILE A 352 -15.16 -10.26 -9.29
N LEU A 353 -14.67 -9.44 -10.22
CA LEU A 353 -13.24 -9.28 -10.45
C LEU A 353 -12.52 -8.70 -9.22
N CYS A 354 -13.11 -7.73 -8.53
CA CYS A 354 -12.57 -7.19 -7.28
C CYS A 354 -12.49 -8.26 -6.18
N LEU A 355 -13.49 -9.12 -6.03
CA LEU A 355 -13.46 -10.21 -5.06
C LEU A 355 -12.38 -11.25 -5.40
N ILE A 356 -12.28 -11.63 -6.67
CA ILE A 356 -11.20 -12.53 -7.12
C ILE A 356 -9.84 -11.87 -6.88
N TYR A 357 -9.67 -10.59 -7.23
CA TYR A 357 -8.47 -9.82 -6.99
C TYR A 357 -8.10 -9.79 -5.50
N MET A 358 -9.05 -9.45 -4.62
CA MET A 358 -8.85 -9.40 -3.19
C MET A 358 -8.36 -10.74 -2.61
N TYR A 359 -9.07 -11.84 -2.91
CA TYR A 359 -8.80 -13.13 -2.29
C TYR A 359 -7.69 -13.93 -2.99
N ALA A 360 -7.34 -13.61 -4.23
CA ALA A 360 -6.14 -14.15 -4.86
C ALA A 360 -4.86 -13.80 -4.06
N HIS A 361 -4.92 -12.78 -3.19
CA HIS A 361 -3.77 -12.39 -2.36
C HIS A 361 -3.33 -13.46 -1.34
N TYR A 362 -4.15 -14.46 -1.04
CA TYR A 362 -3.69 -15.64 -0.30
C TYR A 362 -2.52 -16.37 -0.99
N GLY A 363 -2.36 -16.22 -2.29
CA GLY A 363 -1.24 -16.75 -3.07
C GLY A 363 -0.01 -15.83 -3.16
N PHE A 364 -0.04 -14.64 -2.53
CA PHE A 364 1.01 -13.66 -2.64
C PHE A 364 1.57 -13.24 -1.28
N ALA A 365 2.90 -13.19 -1.18
CA ALA A 365 3.61 -12.68 0.01
C ALA A 365 3.96 -11.18 -0.11
N SER A 366 3.55 -10.50 -1.17
CA SER A 366 3.89 -9.10 -1.45
C SER A 366 2.75 -8.40 -2.18
N LEU A 367 2.32 -7.25 -1.64
CA LEU A 367 1.35 -6.36 -2.29
C LEU A 367 1.85 -5.91 -3.67
N SER A 368 3.13 -5.55 -3.79
CA SER A 368 3.72 -5.12 -5.06
C SER A 368 3.71 -6.22 -6.12
N ALA A 369 4.06 -7.45 -5.75
CA ALA A 369 4.02 -8.59 -6.67
C ALA A 369 2.58 -8.86 -7.15
N HIS A 370 1.61 -8.81 -6.25
CA HIS A 370 0.20 -8.99 -6.58
C HIS A 370 -0.30 -7.92 -7.56
N VAL A 371 -0.11 -6.63 -7.24
CA VAL A 371 -0.51 -5.50 -8.11
C VAL A 371 0.15 -5.63 -9.48
N SER A 372 1.45 -5.94 -9.51
CA SER A 372 2.21 -6.13 -10.75
C SER A 372 1.64 -7.24 -11.63
N ALA A 373 1.21 -8.33 -11.00
CA ALA A 373 0.71 -9.51 -11.71
C ALA A 373 -0.72 -9.31 -12.25
N MET A 374 -1.59 -8.66 -11.48
CA MET A 374 -3.04 -8.77 -11.71
C MET A 374 -3.72 -7.45 -12.06
N PHE A 375 -3.27 -6.30 -11.53
CA PHE A 375 -4.03 -5.05 -11.60
C PHE A 375 -4.39 -4.64 -13.03
N ALA A 376 -3.40 -4.55 -13.93
CA ALA A 376 -3.62 -4.06 -15.30
C ALA A 376 -4.57 -4.97 -16.11
N ALA A 377 -4.42 -6.29 -15.94
CA ALA A 377 -5.28 -7.26 -16.62
C ALA A 377 -6.72 -7.19 -16.10
N PHE A 378 -6.91 -7.17 -14.78
CA PHE A 378 -8.23 -7.08 -14.15
C PHE A 378 -8.94 -5.78 -14.49
N ALA A 379 -8.21 -4.64 -14.45
CA ALA A 379 -8.75 -3.34 -14.83
C ALA A 379 -9.19 -3.33 -16.31
N ALA A 380 -8.36 -3.82 -17.21
CA ALA A 380 -8.68 -3.88 -18.64
C ALA A 380 -9.88 -4.79 -18.93
N VAL A 381 -9.97 -5.95 -18.27
CA VAL A 381 -11.11 -6.89 -18.42
C VAL A 381 -12.40 -6.26 -17.90
N ALA A 382 -12.37 -5.62 -16.71
CA ALA A 382 -13.56 -4.97 -16.14
C ALA A 382 -14.09 -3.86 -17.06
N VAL A 383 -13.22 -3.01 -17.58
CA VAL A 383 -13.61 -1.95 -18.52
C VAL A 383 -14.11 -2.53 -19.85
N ALA A 384 -13.47 -3.57 -20.38
CA ALA A 384 -13.95 -4.26 -21.58
C ALA A 384 -15.32 -4.93 -21.38
N ALA A 385 -15.65 -5.36 -20.16
CA ALA A 385 -16.95 -5.86 -19.77
C ALA A 385 -17.99 -4.75 -19.49
N GLY A 386 -17.64 -3.47 -19.72
CA GLY A 386 -18.55 -2.33 -19.59
C GLY A 386 -18.57 -1.67 -18.20
N ALA A 387 -17.63 -1.97 -17.32
CA ALA A 387 -17.52 -1.27 -16.04
C ALA A 387 -16.96 0.16 -16.23
N PRO A 388 -17.43 1.16 -15.45
CA PRO A 388 -16.89 2.53 -15.52
C PRO A 388 -15.40 2.55 -15.17
N ALA A 389 -14.58 3.15 -16.03
CA ALA A 389 -13.12 3.10 -15.91
C ALA A 389 -12.62 3.77 -14.60
N GLY A 390 -13.18 4.93 -14.23
CA GLY A 390 -12.81 5.63 -12.98
C GLY A 390 -13.11 4.80 -11.74
N LEU A 391 -14.32 4.21 -11.67
CA LEU A 391 -14.70 3.31 -10.59
C LEU A 391 -13.83 2.06 -10.56
N THR A 392 -13.53 1.46 -11.72
CA THR A 392 -12.68 0.27 -11.85
C THR A 392 -11.29 0.52 -11.28
N ALA A 393 -10.67 1.65 -11.66
CA ALA A 393 -9.37 2.04 -11.15
C ALA A 393 -9.39 2.16 -9.62
N MET A 394 -10.35 2.90 -9.06
CA MET A 394 -10.44 3.12 -7.62
C MET A 394 -10.80 1.87 -6.83
N ALA A 395 -11.74 1.05 -7.31
CA ALA A 395 -12.16 -0.17 -6.63
C ALA A 395 -11.00 -1.16 -6.49
N LEU A 396 -10.28 -1.47 -7.59
CA LEU A 396 -9.12 -2.36 -7.54
C LEU A 396 -7.98 -1.76 -6.70
N ALA A 397 -7.70 -0.46 -6.87
CA ALA A 397 -6.60 0.21 -6.18
C ALA A 397 -6.83 0.27 -4.66
N SER A 398 -8.04 0.58 -4.21
CA SER A 398 -8.37 0.66 -2.79
C SER A 398 -8.31 -0.68 -2.06
N LEU A 399 -8.44 -1.81 -2.75
CA LEU A 399 -8.28 -3.14 -2.17
C LEU A 399 -6.82 -3.47 -1.85
N THR A 400 -5.86 -2.79 -2.49
CA THR A 400 -4.43 -3.13 -2.42
C THR A 400 -3.88 -3.12 -0.98
N GLY A 401 -4.21 -2.11 -0.17
CA GLY A 401 -3.75 -2.06 1.22
C GLY A 401 -4.46 -3.09 2.10
N ILE A 402 -5.80 -3.16 2.00
CA ILE A 402 -6.62 -4.02 2.88
C ILE A 402 -6.39 -5.52 2.67
N MET A 403 -6.02 -5.96 1.46
CA MET A 403 -5.70 -7.38 1.24
C MET A 403 -4.47 -7.83 2.02
N GLY A 404 -3.59 -6.92 2.42
CA GLY A 404 -2.47 -7.19 3.33
C GLY A 404 -2.88 -7.72 4.70
N GLY A 405 -4.13 -7.48 5.13
CA GLY A 405 -4.68 -7.95 6.40
C GLY A 405 -5.03 -9.43 6.49
N LEU A 406 -4.99 -10.19 5.37
CA LEU A 406 -5.46 -11.57 5.27
C LEU A 406 -4.55 -12.57 5.99
N THR A 407 -3.26 -12.60 5.65
CA THR A 407 -2.32 -13.63 6.14
C THR A 407 -1.16 -13.03 6.92
N HIS A 408 -0.39 -13.86 7.59
CA HIS A 408 0.78 -13.47 8.37
C HIS A 408 2.03 -13.18 7.51
N TYR A 409 1.90 -13.32 6.19
CA TYR A 409 2.95 -13.03 5.21
C TYR A 409 2.50 -12.06 4.10
N ALA A 410 1.26 -11.59 4.14
CA ALA A 410 0.64 -10.84 3.04
C ALA A 410 1.32 -9.49 2.73
N THR A 411 1.96 -8.87 3.71
CA THR A 411 2.62 -7.57 3.59
C THR A 411 3.77 -7.44 4.59
N GLY A 412 4.67 -6.47 4.37
CA GLY A 412 5.89 -6.32 5.16
C GLY A 412 5.73 -6.28 6.69
N PRO A 413 4.76 -5.57 7.29
CA PRO A 413 4.57 -5.58 8.74
C PRO A 413 3.94 -6.89 9.28
N ALA A 414 3.30 -7.70 8.44
CA ALA A 414 2.62 -8.92 8.89
C ALA A 414 3.55 -9.90 9.63
N PRO A 415 4.75 -10.25 9.12
CA PRO A 415 5.69 -11.10 9.84
C PRO A 415 6.19 -10.49 11.16
N ILE A 416 6.28 -9.15 11.26
CA ILE A 416 6.73 -8.45 12.47
C ILE A 416 5.70 -8.63 13.59
N TYR A 417 4.43 -8.32 13.30
CA TYR A 417 3.35 -8.46 14.28
C TYR A 417 3.05 -9.91 14.63
N PHE A 418 3.04 -10.80 13.64
CA PHE A 418 2.81 -12.23 13.84
C PHE A 418 3.98 -12.89 14.58
N GLY A 419 5.21 -12.56 14.19
CA GLY A 419 6.44 -13.08 14.81
C GLY A 419 6.61 -12.68 16.28
N ALA A 420 5.87 -11.66 16.76
CA ALA A 420 5.81 -11.33 18.18
C ALA A 420 5.11 -12.39 19.05
N GLY A 421 4.43 -13.38 18.46
CA GLY A 421 3.95 -14.58 19.15
C GLY A 421 2.63 -14.45 19.92
N TYR A 422 1.90 -13.33 19.77
CA TYR A 422 0.65 -13.07 20.50
C TYR A 422 -0.58 -13.76 19.93
N LEU A 423 -0.53 -14.25 18.69
CA LEU A 423 -1.63 -14.96 18.02
C LEU A 423 -1.13 -16.22 17.34
N THR A 424 -1.94 -17.27 17.36
CA THR A 424 -1.74 -18.44 16.53
C THR A 424 -2.06 -18.13 15.07
N GLN A 425 -1.56 -18.95 14.14
CA GLN A 425 -1.86 -18.79 12.71
C GLN A 425 -3.37 -18.87 12.43
N ALA A 426 -4.07 -19.77 13.06
CA ALA A 426 -5.52 -19.94 12.91
C ALA A 426 -6.29 -18.70 13.37
N GLU A 427 -5.93 -18.12 14.53
CA GLU A 427 -6.52 -16.88 15.04
C GLU A 427 -6.23 -15.71 14.09
N TRP A 428 -4.99 -15.59 13.60
CA TRP A 428 -4.58 -14.55 12.67
C TRP A 428 -5.39 -14.58 11.38
N TRP A 429 -5.50 -15.75 10.76
CA TRP A 429 -6.21 -15.94 9.51
C TRP A 429 -7.72 -15.75 9.67
N LYS A 430 -8.30 -16.31 10.74
CA LYS A 430 -9.73 -16.14 11.04
C LYS A 430 -10.11 -14.67 11.21
N LEU A 431 -9.36 -13.94 12.04
CA LEU A 431 -9.60 -12.50 12.25
C LEU A 431 -9.32 -11.69 10.98
N GLY A 432 -8.26 -12.03 10.23
CA GLY A 432 -7.93 -11.42 8.95
C GLY A 432 -9.05 -11.57 7.94
N PHE A 433 -9.59 -12.78 7.79
CA PHE A 433 -10.71 -13.06 6.89
C PHE A 433 -11.99 -12.29 7.29
N ILE A 434 -12.36 -12.30 8.57
CA ILE A 434 -13.55 -11.58 9.06
C ILE A 434 -13.40 -10.06 8.85
N CYS A 435 -12.24 -9.49 9.18
CA CYS A 435 -11.96 -8.07 8.91
C CYS A 435 -11.99 -7.77 7.41
N SER A 436 -11.54 -8.70 6.55
CA SER A 436 -11.57 -8.50 5.10
C SER A 436 -12.99 -8.38 4.56
N ILE A 437 -13.96 -9.12 5.11
CA ILE A 437 -15.38 -9.00 4.73
C ILE A 437 -15.88 -7.58 5.03
N VAL A 438 -15.59 -7.06 6.24
CA VAL A 438 -15.97 -5.69 6.63
C VAL A 438 -15.30 -4.68 5.70
N ASN A 439 -14.01 -4.83 5.43
CA ASN A 439 -13.28 -3.95 4.53
C ASN A 439 -13.84 -3.97 3.10
N VAL A 440 -14.18 -5.15 2.58
CA VAL A 440 -14.83 -5.29 1.27
C VAL A 440 -16.19 -4.57 1.25
N ILE A 441 -17.01 -4.74 2.30
CA ILE A 441 -18.29 -4.02 2.41
C ILE A 441 -18.07 -2.51 2.46
N CYS A 442 -17.09 -2.03 3.23
CA CYS A 442 -16.76 -0.61 3.31
C CYS A 442 -16.26 -0.07 1.97
N PHE A 443 -15.24 -0.69 1.35
CA PHE A 443 -14.58 -0.14 0.18
C PHE A 443 -15.32 -0.43 -1.13
N LEU A 444 -15.87 -1.63 -1.34
CA LEU A 444 -16.66 -1.93 -2.54
C LEU A 444 -18.14 -1.55 -2.39
N GLY A 445 -18.74 -1.72 -1.22
CA GLY A 445 -20.14 -1.34 -0.98
C GLY A 445 -20.27 0.18 -0.83
N VAL A 446 -19.91 0.69 0.35
CA VAL A 446 -20.02 2.12 0.66
C VAL A 446 -19.14 2.96 -0.25
N GLY A 447 -17.91 2.50 -0.57
CA GLY A 447 -16.98 3.20 -1.46
C GLY A 447 -17.51 3.38 -2.86
N THR A 448 -18.19 2.39 -3.45
CA THR A 448 -18.82 2.50 -4.78
C THR A 448 -19.91 3.57 -4.78
N ILE A 449 -20.76 3.59 -3.75
CA ILE A 449 -21.81 4.62 -3.59
C ILE A 449 -21.17 5.99 -3.41
N TRP A 450 -20.14 6.10 -2.58
CA TRP A 450 -19.41 7.34 -2.34
C TRP A 450 -18.71 7.86 -3.61
N CYS A 451 -18.08 6.98 -4.37
CA CYS A 451 -17.48 7.33 -5.67
C CYS A 451 -18.50 7.92 -6.65
N LYS A 452 -19.76 7.45 -6.61
CA LYS A 452 -20.85 8.05 -7.40
C LYS A 452 -21.20 9.45 -6.90
N VAL A 453 -21.30 9.64 -5.59
CA VAL A 453 -21.62 10.95 -4.98
C VAL A 453 -20.58 12.01 -5.34
N ILE A 454 -19.30 11.65 -5.40
CA ILE A 454 -18.21 12.56 -5.76
C ILE A 454 -17.96 12.67 -7.28
N GLY A 455 -18.81 12.06 -8.11
CA GLY A 455 -18.74 12.17 -9.57
C GLY A 455 -17.61 11.40 -10.24
N LEU A 456 -17.15 10.32 -9.65
CA LEU A 456 -16.09 9.48 -10.23
C LEU A 456 -16.62 8.53 -11.32
N TRP A 457 -17.95 8.33 -11.35
CA TRP A 457 -18.68 7.51 -12.33
C TRP A 457 -20.16 7.81 -12.35
#